data_3d5acbb502b44edc0f39918bbab19b4f
#
_entry.id   3d5acbb502b44edc0f39918bbab19b4f
#
_cell.length_a   1.000
_cell.length_b   1.000
_cell.length_c   1.000
_cell.angle_alpha   90.00
_cell.angle_beta   90.00
_cell.angle_gamma   90.00
#
_symmetry.space_group_name_H-M   'P 1'
#
loop_
_entity.id
_entity.type
_entity.pdbx_description
1 polymer ?
#
loop_
_entity_poly.entity_id
_entity_poly.type
_entity_poly.pdbx_seq_one_letter_code
_entity_poly.pdbx_strand_id
1 'polypeptide(L)'
;MNFHVLTLFPEMIEAAFSTSITGRAMEAGLLSLHAVNIRDYAEEKRKGRVDDYSYGGGAGMIMQAEPVYRAYCAVADAIADRTNPRVLFMSPQGRTFDQTFASELAMEKDLIFLCGHYEGIDQRVLDEIVTDEVSIGDYVLTGGELPALVMMDTIARLVPGVLSNEDSAQTESFMGDGLLEYPQYSRPEEWHGQAVPPILLSGNHGAVDRWRREQSLLRTALRRPDLCREAVLNKKDRKFIRENGLEELYRGARNLD
;
A
#
# COMPACT_ATOMS: atom_id res chain seq x y z
N MET A 1 -2.02 12.04 9.91
CA MET A 1 -1.86 11.95 8.44
C MET A 1 -3.21 12.19 7.79
N ASN A 2 -3.25 12.95 6.70
CA ASN A 2 -4.48 13.29 6.00
C ASN A 2 -4.49 12.65 4.60
N PHE A 3 -5.59 11.97 4.29
CA PHE A 3 -5.85 11.39 2.97
C PHE A 3 -6.92 12.22 2.27
N HIS A 4 -6.59 12.78 1.11
CA HIS A 4 -7.51 13.49 0.24
C HIS A 4 -7.73 12.63 -1.01
N VAL A 5 -8.97 12.31 -1.34
CA VAL A 5 -9.26 11.41 -2.47
C VAL A 5 -10.19 12.11 -3.46
N LEU A 6 -9.67 12.41 -4.64
CA LEU A 6 -10.42 12.94 -5.78
C LEU A 6 -11.03 11.76 -6.55
N THR A 7 -12.35 11.61 -6.52
CA THR A 7 -13.05 10.42 -7.03
C THR A 7 -14.41 10.78 -7.61
N LEU A 8 -15.01 9.89 -8.36
CA LEU A 8 -16.43 9.95 -8.77
C LEU A 8 -17.36 9.23 -7.79
N PHE A 9 -16.81 8.49 -6.81
CA PHE A 9 -17.55 7.63 -5.88
C PHE A 9 -17.01 7.78 -4.44
N PRO A 10 -17.18 8.97 -3.82
CA PRO A 10 -16.67 9.24 -2.46
C PRO A 10 -17.23 8.24 -1.44
N GLU A 11 -18.47 7.81 -1.58
CA GLU A 11 -19.12 6.85 -0.68
C GLU A 11 -18.42 5.49 -0.64
N MET A 12 -17.79 5.07 -1.73
CA MET A 12 -17.00 3.84 -1.78
C MET A 12 -15.75 3.94 -0.90
N ILE A 13 -15.08 5.06 -0.96
CA ILE A 13 -13.88 5.35 -0.16
C ILE A 13 -14.25 5.48 1.31
N GLU A 14 -15.26 6.27 1.63
CA GLU A 14 -15.72 6.54 3.00
C GLU A 14 -16.18 5.25 3.69
N ALA A 15 -17.02 4.45 3.04
CA ALA A 15 -17.54 3.20 3.58
C ALA A 15 -16.43 2.18 3.92
N ALA A 16 -15.41 2.07 3.06
CA ALA A 16 -14.30 1.15 3.28
C ALA A 16 -13.35 1.65 4.38
N PHE A 17 -12.94 2.92 4.31
CA PHE A 17 -11.88 3.45 5.16
C PHE A 17 -12.35 3.79 6.59
N SER A 18 -13.65 4.05 6.80
CA SER A 18 -14.23 4.34 8.13
C SER A 18 -14.46 3.10 9.00
N THR A 19 -14.00 1.92 8.58
CA THR A 19 -14.21 0.67 9.31
C THR A 19 -12.93 0.12 9.93
N SER A 20 -13.07 -0.83 10.89
CA SER A 20 -11.96 -1.60 11.46
C SER A 20 -10.82 -0.73 12.05
N ILE A 21 -9.58 -0.98 11.66
CA ILE A 21 -8.37 -0.31 12.17
C ILE A 21 -8.32 1.15 11.73
N THR A 22 -8.55 1.41 10.44
CA THR A 22 -8.54 2.77 9.86
C THR A 22 -9.63 3.65 10.48
N GLY A 23 -10.85 3.11 10.66
CA GLY A 23 -11.94 3.82 11.33
C GLY A 23 -11.59 4.22 12.77
N ARG A 24 -11.03 3.30 13.58
CA ARG A 24 -10.56 3.63 14.94
C ARG A 24 -9.44 4.66 14.95
N ALA A 25 -8.53 4.59 13.98
CA ALA A 25 -7.45 5.57 13.86
C ALA A 25 -7.97 6.97 13.50
N MET A 26 -9.05 7.05 12.70
CA MET A 26 -9.75 8.31 12.43
C MET A 26 -10.43 8.84 13.68
N GLU A 27 -11.16 8.00 14.43
CA GLU A 27 -11.78 8.38 15.71
C GLU A 27 -10.76 8.89 16.74
N ALA A 28 -9.55 8.31 16.73
CA ALA A 28 -8.43 8.74 17.57
C ALA A 28 -7.70 9.99 17.06
N GLY A 29 -8.07 10.53 15.89
CA GLY A 29 -7.44 11.70 15.28
C GLY A 29 -6.04 11.46 14.70
N LEU A 30 -5.64 10.19 14.54
CA LEU A 30 -4.36 9.81 13.93
C LEU A 30 -4.41 9.94 12.39
N LEU A 31 -5.57 9.65 11.81
CA LEU A 31 -5.85 9.75 10.38
C LEU A 31 -7.04 10.69 10.14
N SER A 32 -7.06 11.32 8.97
CA SER A 32 -8.26 11.98 8.47
C SER A 32 -8.49 11.60 7.00
N LEU A 33 -9.76 11.59 6.59
CA LEU A 33 -10.19 11.28 5.22
C LEU A 33 -11.04 12.43 4.69
N HIS A 34 -10.72 12.91 3.49
CA HIS A 34 -11.45 13.91 2.73
C HIS A 34 -11.72 13.38 1.32
N ALA A 35 -12.82 12.67 1.13
CA ALA A 35 -13.26 12.20 -0.18
C ALA A 35 -14.01 13.31 -0.90
N VAL A 36 -13.52 13.70 -2.07
CA VAL A 36 -14.02 14.84 -2.86
C VAL A 36 -14.61 14.33 -4.16
N ASN A 37 -15.89 14.61 -4.39
CA ASN A 37 -16.55 14.25 -5.62
C ASN A 37 -16.16 15.21 -6.76
N ILE A 38 -15.43 14.70 -7.75
CA ILE A 38 -15.00 15.51 -8.91
C ILE A 38 -16.21 16.07 -9.68
N ARG A 39 -17.40 15.42 -9.61
CA ARG A 39 -18.62 15.89 -10.29
C ARG A 39 -19.10 17.26 -9.77
N ASP A 40 -18.80 17.60 -8.52
CA ASP A 40 -19.19 18.87 -7.92
C ASP A 40 -18.42 20.05 -8.51
N TYR A 41 -17.35 19.77 -9.23
CA TYR A 41 -16.51 20.76 -9.92
C TYR A 41 -16.75 20.82 -11.44
N ALA A 42 -17.75 20.10 -11.94
CA ALA A 42 -18.19 20.20 -13.32
C ALA A 42 -18.81 21.59 -13.59
N GLU A 43 -18.72 22.05 -14.83
CA GLU A 43 -19.42 23.27 -15.23
C GLU A 43 -20.96 23.10 -15.04
N GLU A 44 -21.64 24.12 -14.51
CA GLU A 44 -23.09 24.09 -14.23
C GLU A 44 -23.94 23.62 -15.44
N LYS A 45 -23.57 24.07 -16.65
CA LYS A 45 -24.26 23.69 -17.88
C LYS A 45 -24.16 22.19 -18.18
N ARG A 46 -23.19 21.47 -17.61
CA ARG A 46 -22.95 20.04 -17.80
C ARG A 46 -23.64 19.15 -16.75
N LYS A 47 -24.28 19.74 -15.73
CA LYS A 47 -25.07 19.06 -14.69
C LYS A 47 -24.32 17.88 -14.05
N GLY A 48 -23.05 18.09 -13.64
CA GLY A 48 -22.22 17.07 -13.00
C GLY A 48 -21.56 16.06 -13.98
N ARG A 49 -21.69 16.24 -15.28
CA ARG A 49 -20.99 15.44 -16.28
C ARG A 49 -19.54 15.91 -16.38
N VAL A 50 -18.61 14.98 -16.17
CA VAL A 50 -17.15 15.22 -16.12
C VAL A 50 -16.38 14.53 -17.23
N ASP A 51 -17.09 13.86 -18.14
CA ASP A 51 -16.54 13.05 -19.21
C ASP A 51 -16.83 13.64 -20.59
N ASP A 52 -15.97 13.34 -21.57
CA ASP A 52 -16.16 13.69 -22.98
C ASP A 52 -15.44 12.70 -23.92
N TYR A 53 -15.73 12.77 -25.21
CA TYR A 53 -15.05 11.97 -26.21
C TYR A 53 -13.57 12.37 -26.33
N SER A 54 -12.70 11.37 -26.52
CA SER A 54 -11.28 11.61 -26.79
C SER A 54 -11.05 12.19 -28.19
N TYR A 55 -10.10 13.12 -28.31
CA TYR A 55 -9.59 13.53 -29.62
C TYR A 55 -8.95 12.33 -30.35
N GLY A 56 -9.11 12.28 -31.65
CA GLY A 56 -8.61 11.16 -32.48
C GLY A 56 -9.57 9.97 -32.58
N GLY A 57 -10.68 10.02 -31.88
CA GLY A 57 -11.69 8.92 -31.87
C GLY A 57 -11.27 7.76 -30.95
N GLY A 58 -12.05 6.71 -30.98
CA GLY A 58 -11.87 5.53 -30.13
C GLY A 58 -13.17 5.17 -29.39
N ALA A 59 -13.17 4.01 -28.74
CA ALA A 59 -14.27 3.60 -27.88
C ALA A 59 -14.18 4.29 -26.52
N GLY A 60 -15.33 4.66 -25.94
CA GLY A 60 -15.41 5.21 -24.60
C GLY A 60 -15.20 6.73 -24.52
N MET A 61 -15.08 7.22 -23.30
CA MET A 61 -14.93 8.62 -22.96
C MET A 61 -13.76 8.77 -21.98
N ILE A 62 -13.28 10.00 -21.82
CA ILE A 62 -12.24 10.34 -20.84
C ILE A 62 -12.74 11.39 -19.87
N MET A 63 -12.18 11.44 -18.68
CA MET A 63 -12.43 12.50 -17.73
C MET A 63 -11.79 13.81 -18.22
N GLN A 64 -12.58 14.90 -18.14
CA GLN A 64 -12.15 16.20 -18.57
C GLN A 64 -11.12 16.82 -17.61
N ALA A 65 -10.19 17.60 -18.14
CA ALA A 65 -9.16 18.29 -17.35
C ALA A 65 -9.74 19.24 -16.32
N GLU A 66 -10.67 20.11 -16.72
CA GLU A 66 -11.14 21.23 -15.89
C GLU A 66 -11.81 20.78 -14.57
N PRO A 67 -12.76 19.82 -14.53
CA PRO A 67 -13.34 19.35 -13.27
C PRO A 67 -12.29 18.74 -12.34
N VAL A 68 -11.33 17.96 -12.87
CA VAL A 68 -10.24 17.36 -12.11
C VAL A 68 -9.34 18.42 -11.53
N TYR A 69 -8.96 19.42 -12.33
CA TYR A 69 -8.09 20.51 -11.90
C TYR A 69 -8.74 21.36 -10.80
N ARG A 70 -10.02 21.72 -10.95
CA ARG A 70 -10.75 22.48 -9.93
C ARG A 70 -10.88 21.71 -8.61
N ALA A 71 -11.17 20.41 -8.67
CA ALA A 71 -11.21 19.57 -7.49
C ALA A 71 -9.85 19.51 -6.80
N TYR A 72 -8.77 19.39 -7.58
CA TYR A 72 -7.40 19.45 -7.05
C TYR A 72 -7.11 20.80 -6.39
N CYS A 73 -7.38 21.93 -7.05
CA CYS A 73 -7.16 23.26 -6.48
C CYS A 73 -7.89 23.45 -5.16
N ALA A 74 -9.16 23.04 -5.08
CA ALA A 74 -9.95 23.15 -3.85
C ALA A 74 -9.32 22.38 -2.69
N VAL A 75 -8.73 21.21 -2.94
CA VAL A 75 -8.03 20.43 -1.93
C VAL A 75 -6.68 21.06 -1.59
N ALA A 76 -5.88 21.42 -2.61
CA ALA A 76 -4.55 22.00 -2.42
C ALA A 76 -4.60 23.33 -1.65
N ASP A 77 -5.60 24.17 -1.92
CA ASP A 77 -5.82 25.43 -1.21
C ASP A 77 -6.23 25.24 0.26
N ALA A 78 -6.87 24.11 0.58
CA ALA A 78 -7.28 23.77 1.94
C ALA A 78 -6.15 23.19 2.78
N ILE A 79 -5.07 22.67 2.17
CA ILE A 79 -3.90 22.15 2.86
C ILE A 79 -3.11 23.32 3.46
N ALA A 80 -3.00 23.34 4.79
CA ALA A 80 -2.45 24.47 5.54
C ALA A 80 -0.95 24.72 5.25
N ASP A 81 -0.21 23.67 4.96
CA ASP A 81 1.20 23.76 4.60
C ASP A 81 1.30 23.72 3.07
N ARG A 82 1.44 24.89 2.45
CA ARG A 82 1.48 25.07 0.98
C ARG A 82 2.73 24.49 0.29
N THR A 83 3.41 23.53 0.92
CA THR A 83 4.35 22.67 0.23
C THR A 83 3.57 21.81 -0.73
N ASN A 84 4.01 21.69 -1.97
CA ASN A 84 3.32 20.88 -3.00
C ASN A 84 3.01 19.48 -2.45
N PRO A 85 1.73 19.17 -2.15
CA PRO A 85 1.39 17.83 -1.66
C PRO A 85 1.66 16.80 -2.75
N ARG A 86 2.03 15.58 -2.35
CA ARG A 86 2.17 14.50 -3.33
C ARG A 86 0.80 14.12 -3.87
N VAL A 87 0.69 14.06 -5.19
CA VAL A 87 -0.52 13.68 -5.94
C VAL A 87 -0.27 12.34 -6.61
N LEU A 88 -0.94 11.31 -6.11
CA LEU A 88 -0.79 9.93 -6.52
C LEU A 88 -1.90 9.58 -7.51
N PHE A 89 -1.55 9.30 -8.75
CA PHE A 89 -2.50 8.84 -9.77
C PHE A 89 -2.42 7.32 -9.94
N MET A 90 -3.57 6.67 -9.80
CA MET A 90 -3.70 5.22 -9.96
C MET A 90 -3.66 4.84 -11.44
N SER A 91 -2.54 4.30 -11.90
CA SER A 91 -2.29 4.02 -13.31
C SER A 91 -1.53 2.70 -13.49
N PRO A 92 -1.91 1.83 -14.45
CA PRO A 92 -1.12 0.62 -14.76
C PRO A 92 0.26 0.94 -15.35
N GLN A 93 0.50 2.19 -15.78
CA GLN A 93 1.79 2.64 -16.32
C GLN A 93 2.76 3.11 -15.23
N GLY A 94 2.26 3.26 -13.99
CA GLY A 94 3.03 3.84 -12.89
C GLY A 94 4.05 2.89 -12.26
N ARG A 95 4.87 3.44 -11.36
CA ARG A 95 5.77 2.67 -10.48
C ARG A 95 4.95 1.65 -9.68
N THR A 96 5.42 0.41 -9.64
CA THR A 96 4.79 -0.63 -8.82
C THR A 96 4.86 -0.24 -7.34
N PHE A 97 3.71 -0.26 -6.66
CA PHE A 97 3.60 -0.01 -5.23
C PHE A 97 4.14 -1.19 -4.43
N ASP A 98 5.02 -0.90 -3.49
CA ASP A 98 5.62 -1.86 -2.58
C ASP A 98 5.71 -1.29 -1.15
N GLN A 99 6.18 -2.11 -0.21
CA GLN A 99 6.30 -1.71 1.19
C GLN A 99 7.31 -0.56 1.41
N THR A 100 8.35 -0.48 0.60
CA THR A 100 9.33 0.61 0.65
C THR A 100 8.67 1.92 0.26
N PHE A 101 7.92 1.91 -0.85
CA PHE A 101 7.19 3.10 -1.29
C PHE A 101 6.09 3.51 -0.30
N ALA A 102 5.39 2.54 0.30
CA ALA A 102 4.45 2.84 1.38
C ALA A 102 5.12 3.55 2.56
N SER A 103 6.34 3.12 2.94
CA SER A 103 7.11 3.74 4.02
C SER A 103 7.56 5.16 3.68
N GLU A 104 7.92 5.44 2.43
CA GLU A 104 8.21 6.80 1.94
C GLU A 104 6.97 7.69 2.10
N LEU A 105 5.79 7.21 1.64
CA LEU A 105 4.54 7.94 1.69
C LEU A 105 4.02 8.16 3.13
N ALA A 106 4.30 7.23 4.04
CA ALA A 106 3.90 7.34 5.44
C ALA A 106 4.60 8.49 6.19
N MET A 107 5.66 9.06 5.63
CA MET A 107 6.34 10.25 6.19
C MET A 107 5.65 11.56 5.81
N GLU A 108 4.74 11.54 4.84
CA GLU A 108 3.99 12.72 4.42
C GLU A 108 2.87 13.05 5.41
N LYS A 109 2.53 14.33 5.49
CA LYS A 109 1.42 14.80 6.31
C LYS A 109 0.09 14.72 5.55
N ASP A 110 0.14 15.08 4.28
CA ASP A 110 -1.01 15.15 3.37
C ASP A 110 -0.69 14.41 2.08
N LEU A 111 -1.59 13.53 1.64
CA LEU A 111 -1.51 12.80 0.37
C LEU A 111 -2.80 13.01 -0.41
N ILE A 112 -2.68 13.33 -1.69
CA ILE A 112 -3.82 13.44 -2.61
C ILE A 112 -3.82 12.22 -3.54
N PHE A 113 -4.93 11.47 -3.54
CA PHE A 113 -5.16 10.33 -4.43
C PHE A 113 -6.11 10.75 -5.54
N LEU A 114 -5.71 10.57 -6.79
CA LEU A 114 -6.53 10.82 -7.97
C LEU A 114 -7.02 9.51 -8.56
N CYS A 115 -8.31 9.26 -8.46
CA CYS A 115 -8.97 8.06 -8.98
C CYS A 115 -9.54 8.32 -10.37
N GLY A 116 -8.96 7.70 -11.38
CA GLY A 116 -9.45 7.76 -12.75
C GLY A 116 -10.59 6.78 -13.03
N HIS A 117 -11.41 7.11 -14.01
CA HIS A 117 -12.50 6.28 -14.56
C HIS A 117 -12.53 6.38 -16.07
N TYR A 118 -13.46 5.63 -16.69
CA TYR A 118 -13.62 5.54 -18.15
C TYR A 118 -12.35 5.01 -18.82
N GLU A 119 -11.94 5.63 -19.95
CA GLU A 119 -10.68 5.28 -20.65
C GLU A 119 -9.47 6.03 -20.07
N GLY A 120 -9.67 6.85 -19.03
CA GLY A 120 -8.63 7.62 -18.35
C GLY A 120 -9.01 9.08 -18.12
N ILE A 121 -8.00 9.89 -17.85
CA ILE A 121 -8.10 11.32 -17.56
C ILE A 121 -7.34 12.08 -18.67
N ASP A 122 -7.77 13.29 -18.99
CA ASP A 122 -7.08 14.17 -19.94
C ASP A 122 -5.60 14.35 -19.52
N GLN A 123 -4.67 14.00 -20.41
CA GLN A 123 -3.25 13.98 -20.11
C GLN A 123 -2.71 15.33 -19.63
N ARG A 124 -3.27 16.43 -20.11
CA ARG A 124 -2.82 17.79 -19.75
C ARG A 124 -2.95 18.10 -18.26
N VAL A 125 -4.01 17.64 -17.62
CA VAL A 125 -4.14 17.81 -16.17
C VAL A 125 -3.27 16.85 -15.40
N LEU A 126 -3.06 15.62 -15.88
CA LEU A 126 -2.11 14.69 -15.27
C LEU A 126 -0.70 15.27 -15.27
N ASP A 127 -0.24 15.80 -16.41
CA ASP A 127 1.09 16.42 -16.55
C ASP A 127 1.28 17.63 -15.62
N GLU A 128 0.20 18.32 -15.28
CA GLU A 128 0.25 19.54 -14.46
C GLU A 128 0.22 19.24 -12.95
N ILE A 129 -0.57 18.27 -12.50
CA ILE A 129 -0.82 18.08 -11.07
C ILE A 129 -0.23 16.80 -10.47
N VAL A 130 0.01 15.74 -11.26
CA VAL A 130 0.45 14.44 -10.75
C VAL A 130 1.94 14.46 -10.44
N THR A 131 2.29 14.02 -9.23
CA THR A 131 3.69 13.86 -8.84
C THR A 131 4.16 12.41 -8.99
N ASP A 132 3.26 11.45 -8.81
CA ASP A 132 3.55 10.04 -8.84
C ASP A 132 2.45 9.26 -9.55
N GLU A 133 2.79 8.54 -10.62
CA GLU A 133 1.93 7.50 -11.16
C GLU A 133 2.23 6.17 -10.49
N VAL A 134 1.19 5.46 -10.02
CA VAL A 134 1.37 4.27 -9.18
C VAL A 134 0.50 3.12 -9.67
N SER A 135 1.12 1.96 -9.83
CA SER A 135 0.46 0.69 -10.16
C SER A 135 0.47 -0.25 -8.95
N ILE A 136 -0.63 -0.95 -8.71
CA ILE A 136 -0.70 -2.02 -7.71
C ILE A 136 -0.49 -3.43 -8.29
N GLY A 137 -0.12 -3.53 -9.57
CA GLY A 137 0.15 -4.80 -10.26
C GLY A 137 -0.29 -4.80 -11.70
N ASP A 138 0.11 -5.82 -12.45
CA ASP A 138 -0.09 -5.96 -13.90
C ASP A 138 -1.50 -6.49 -14.22
N TYR A 139 -2.53 -5.73 -13.90
CA TYR A 139 -3.93 -6.00 -14.21
C TYR A 139 -4.74 -4.70 -14.26
N VAL A 140 -5.87 -4.71 -14.94
CA VAL A 140 -6.73 -3.54 -15.12
C VAL A 140 -7.98 -3.66 -14.25
N LEU A 141 -8.33 -2.55 -13.58
CA LEU A 141 -9.52 -2.40 -12.75
C LEU A 141 -10.51 -1.43 -13.42
N THR A 142 -11.73 -1.38 -12.91
CA THR A 142 -12.79 -0.49 -13.44
C THR A 142 -12.60 0.97 -13.06
N GLY A 143 -11.75 1.27 -12.06
CA GLY A 143 -11.48 2.63 -11.58
C GLY A 143 -10.33 2.66 -10.57
N GLY A 144 -9.97 3.86 -10.15
CA GLY A 144 -8.84 4.10 -9.24
C GLY A 144 -9.14 3.94 -7.76
N GLU A 145 -10.38 3.72 -7.34
CA GLU A 145 -10.79 3.68 -5.93
C GLU A 145 -10.20 2.48 -5.19
N LEU A 146 -10.26 1.28 -5.78
CA LEU A 146 -9.69 0.08 -5.16
C LEU A 146 -8.18 0.16 -4.99
N PRO A 147 -7.39 0.55 -6.00
CA PRO A 147 -5.96 0.81 -5.82
C PRO A 147 -5.68 1.85 -4.73
N ALA A 148 -6.41 2.96 -4.71
CA ALA A 148 -6.27 3.99 -3.69
C ALA A 148 -6.52 3.43 -2.29
N LEU A 149 -7.58 2.65 -2.08
CA LEU A 149 -7.87 2.00 -0.80
C LEU A 149 -6.77 1.03 -0.36
N VAL A 150 -6.23 0.21 -1.28
CA VAL A 150 -5.10 -0.69 -0.98
C VAL A 150 -3.88 0.09 -0.52
N MET A 151 -3.54 1.18 -1.21
CA MET A 151 -2.41 2.04 -0.84
C MET A 151 -2.65 2.76 0.48
N MET A 152 -3.84 3.34 0.67
CA MET A 152 -4.21 4.06 1.89
C MET A 152 -4.16 3.14 3.12
N ASP A 153 -4.66 1.91 3.03
CA ASP A 153 -4.58 0.92 4.11
C ASP A 153 -3.12 0.58 4.45
N THR A 154 -2.32 0.30 3.42
CA THR A 154 -0.90 -0.04 3.58
C THR A 154 -0.12 1.11 4.23
N ILE A 155 -0.35 2.36 3.79
CA ILE A 155 0.30 3.55 4.34
C ILE A 155 -0.18 3.82 5.78
N ALA A 156 -1.49 3.74 6.02
CA ALA A 156 -2.10 3.99 7.33
C ALA A 156 -1.53 3.10 8.43
N ARG A 157 -1.25 1.83 8.13
CA ARG A 157 -0.63 0.86 9.07
C ARG A 157 0.77 1.28 9.54
N LEU A 158 1.46 2.10 8.77
CA LEU A 158 2.82 2.59 9.08
C LEU A 158 2.80 3.90 9.88
N VAL A 159 1.64 4.53 10.03
CA VAL A 159 1.48 5.73 10.86
C VAL A 159 1.54 5.33 12.34
N PRO A 160 2.44 5.95 13.15
CA PRO A 160 2.57 5.63 14.57
C PRO A 160 1.23 5.69 15.32
N GLY A 161 0.96 4.67 16.12
CA GLY A 161 -0.25 4.56 16.94
C GLY A 161 -1.48 4.00 16.22
N VAL A 162 -1.46 3.77 14.91
CA VAL A 162 -2.59 3.16 14.16
C VAL A 162 -2.70 1.67 14.47
N LEU A 163 -1.58 0.96 14.53
CA LEU A 163 -1.55 -0.42 15.03
C LEU A 163 -1.28 -0.43 16.52
N SER A 164 -2.00 -1.29 17.26
CA SER A 164 -1.87 -1.41 18.72
C SER A 164 -0.51 -1.94 19.18
N ASN A 165 0.22 -2.62 18.29
CA ASN A 165 1.56 -3.14 18.54
C ASN A 165 2.48 -2.68 17.41
N GLU A 166 3.34 -1.71 17.72
CA GLU A 166 4.30 -1.14 16.75
C GLU A 166 5.34 -2.17 16.29
N ASP A 167 5.68 -3.15 17.14
CA ASP A 167 6.60 -4.24 16.77
C ASP A 167 6.01 -5.15 15.69
N SER A 168 4.67 -5.22 15.57
CA SER A 168 4.01 -6.03 14.54
C SER A 168 4.36 -5.53 13.14
N ALA A 169 4.35 -4.22 12.92
CA ALA A 169 4.68 -3.64 11.61
C ALA A 169 6.14 -3.89 11.20
N GLN A 170 7.05 -4.06 12.16
CA GLN A 170 8.48 -4.27 11.88
C GLN A 170 8.85 -5.71 11.55
N THR A 171 8.03 -6.69 11.99
CA THR A 171 8.29 -8.12 11.84
C THR A 171 7.48 -8.79 10.72
N GLU A 172 6.61 -8.04 10.06
CA GLU A 172 5.78 -8.52 8.95
C GLU A 172 6.59 -8.75 7.66
N SER A 173 5.98 -9.46 6.72
CA SER A 173 6.57 -9.71 5.40
C SER A 173 6.95 -8.40 4.69
N PHE A 174 8.08 -8.41 3.99
CA PHE A 174 8.65 -7.31 3.21
C PHE A 174 9.24 -6.15 4.02
N MET A 175 9.17 -6.21 5.36
CA MET A 175 9.80 -5.22 6.22
C MET A 175 11.25 -5.59 6.56
N GLY A 176 12.02 -4.61 7.00
CA GLY A 176 13.39 -4.78 7.54
C GLY A 176 14.31 -5.62 6.65
N ASP A 177 14.31 -6.92 6.85
CA ASP A 177 15.19 -7.87 6.16
C ASP A 177 14.70 -8.31 4.77
N GLY A 178 13.50 -7.89 4.35
CA GLY A 178 12.90 -8.25 3.07
C GLY A 178 12.38 -9.69 2.96
N LEU A 179 12.29 -10.41 4.08
CA LEU A 179 11.81 -11.80 4.12
C LEU A 179 10.28 -11.88 4.28
N LEU A 180 9.72 -13.05 3.96
CA LEU A 180 8.36 -13.40 4.35
C LEU A 180 8.30 -13.72 5.84
N GLU A 181 7.17 -13.42 6.47
CA GLU A 181 6.91 -13.78 7.86
C GLU A 181 6.86 -15.31 8.06
N TYR A 182 7.21 -15.74 9.27
CA TYR A 182 7.13 -17.14 9.71
C TYR A 182 5.67 -17.59 9.89
N PRO A 183 5.38 -18.92 9.96
CA PRO A 183 4.03 -19.44 10.15
C PRO A 183 3.52 -19.17 11.55
N GLN A 184 2.29 -18.71 11.65
CA GLN A 184 1.58 -18.46 12.90
C GLN A 184 0.68 -19.65 13.26
N TYR A 185 0.55 -19.92 14.56
CA TYR A 185 -0.29 -21.00 15.10
C TYR A 185 -1.18 -20.46 16.22
N SER A 186 -2.45 -20.81 16.17
CA SER A 186 -3.44 -20.49 17.21
C SER A 186 -3.78 -21.71 18.04
N ARG A 187 -4.53 -21.56 19.11
CA ARG A 187 -5.14 -22.66 19.87
C ARG A 187 -6.28 -23.30 19.07
N PRO A 188 -6.54 -24.60 19.21
CA PRO A 188 -5.93 -25.56 20.14
C PRO A 188 -4.53 -26.02 19.71
N GLU A 189 -3.78 -26.69 20.61
CA GLU A 189 -2.43 -27.22 20.36
C GLU A 189 -2.40 -28.27 19.26
N GLU A 190 -3.46 -29.05 19.12
CA GLU A 190 -3.63 -30.02 18.03
C GLU A 190 -4.93 -29.73 17.26
N TRP A 191 -4.86 -29.71 15.94
CA TRP A 191 -5.98 -29.54 15.04
C TRP A 191 -5.91 -30.54 13.89
N HIS A 192 -6.93 -31.39 13.76
CA HIS A 192 -7.01 -32.49 12.77
C HIS A 192 -5.76 -33.39 12.74
N GLY A 193 -5.22 -33.76 13.92
CA GLY A 193 -4.02 -34.57 14.03
C GLY A 193 -2.69 -33.84 13.72
N GLN A 194 -2.73 -32.56 13.50
CA GLN A 194 -1.56 -31.71 13.30
C GLN A 194 -1.28 -30.90 14.56
N ALA A 195 -0.14 -31.14 15.18
CA ALA A 195 0.28 -30.44 16.38
C ALA A 195 1.06 -29.15 16.06
N VAL A 196 0.95 -28.15 16.94
CA VAL A 196 1.82 -26.98 16.95
C VAL A 196 3.27 -27.43 17.16
N PRO A 197 4.26 -26.82 16.45
CA PRO A 197 5.68 -27.15 16.67
C PRO A 197 6.06 -27.06 18.14
N PRO A 198 6.65 -28.11 18.74
CA PRO A 198 6.92 -28.18 20.19
C PRO A 198 7.78 -27.02 20.70
N ILE A 199 8.64 -26.45 19.85
CA ILE A 199 9.49 -25.31 20.20
C ILE A 199 8.66 -24.09 20.62
N LEU A 200 7.48 -23.89 20.01
CA LEU A 200 6.59 -22.77 20.33
C LEU A 200 5.92 -22.92 21.72
N LEU A 201 5.90 -24.14 22.26
CA LEU A 201 5.35 -24.47 23.56
C LEU A 201 6.42 -24.51 24.67
N SER A 202 7.70 -24.39 24.29
CA SER A 202 8.84 -24.59 25.21
C SER A 202 9.05 -23.49 26.27
N GLY A 203 8.44 -22.31 26.10
CA GLY A 203 8.73 -21.14 26.92
C GLY A 203 10.12 -20.52 26.73
N ASN A 204 10.97 -21.10 25.86
CA ASN A 204 12.30 -20.59 25.56
C ASN A 204 12.24 -19.56 24.41
N HIS A 205 12.06 -18.29 24.76
CA HIS A 205 11.91 -17.20 23.78
C HIS A 205 13.06 -17.14 22.78
N GLY A 206 14.30 -17.29 23.23
CA GLY A 206 15.47 -17.25 22.32
C GLY A 206 15.51 -18.41 21.31
N ALA A 207 14.98 -19.58 21.67
CA ALA A 207 14.84 -20.70 20.75
C ALA A 207 13.64 -20.51 19.80
N VAL A 208 12.54 -19.94 20.30
CA VAL A 208 11.38 -19.55 19.50
C VAL A 208 11.75 -18.51 18.44
N ASP A 209 12.47 -17.47 18.81
CA ASP A 209 12.87 -16.40 17.87
C ASP A 209 13.81 -16.93 16.78
N ARG A 210 14.73 -17.82 17.16
CA ARG A 210 15.59 -18.52 16.17
C ARG A 210 14.75 -19.35 15.21
N TRP A 211 13.83 -20.15 15.70
CA TRP A 211 12.97 -20.98 14.88
C TRP A 211 12.12 -20.11 13.93
N ARG A 212 11.55 -19.00 14.41
CA ARG A 212 10.80 -18.03 13.59
C ARG A 212 11.66 -17.51 12.44
N ARG A 213 12.91 -17.12 12.74
CA ARG A 213 13.86 -16.64 11.74
C ARG A 213 14.17 -17.70 10.69
N GLU A 214 14.44 -18.94 11.12
CA GLU A 214 14.69 -20.08 10.24
C GLU A 214 13.47 -20.39 9.34
N GLN A 215 12.26 -20.30 9.89
CA GLN A 215 11.03 -20.48 9.10
C GLN A 215 10.83 -19.36 8.08
N SER A 216 11.13 -18.10 8.41
CA SER A 216 11.09 -17.00 7.45
C SER A 216 12.03 -17.23 6.27
N LEU A 217 13.27 -17.67 6.54
CA LEU A 217 14.24 -18.00 5.50
C LEU A 217 13.74 -19.15 4.60
N LEU A 218 13.26 -20.24 5.18
CA LEU A 218 12.71 -21.37 4.41
C LEU A 218 11.50 -20.99 3.58
N ARG A 219 10.54 -20.26 4.16
CA ARG A 219 9.33 -19.83 3.45
C ARG A 219 9.65 -18.89 2.30
N THR A 220 10.56 -17.96 2.51
CA THR A 220 11.00 -17.05 1.45
C THR A 220 11.63 -17.82 0.31
N ALA A 221 12.56 -18.75 0.60
CA ALA A 221 13.20 -19.60 -0.40
C ALA A 221 12.20 -20.42 -1.23
N LEU A 222 11.16 -20.95 -0.57
CA LEU A 222 10.17 -21.82 -1.22
C LEU A 222 9.10 -21.06 -1.99
N ARG A 223 8.68 -19.88 -1.51
CA ARG A 223 7.50 -19.17 -2.02
C ARG A 223 7.83 -17.93 -2.83
N ARG A 224 8.92 -17.26 -2.48
CA ARG A 224 9.35 -16.00 -3.09
C ARG A 224 10.88 -15.99 -3.23
N PRO A 225 11.44 -16.89 -4.06
CA PRO A 225 12.90 -16.99 -4.27
C PRO A 225 13.51 -15.70 -4.85
N ASP A 226 12.72 -14.88 -5.49
CA ASP A 226 13.10 -13.54 -5.96
C ASP A 226 13.57 -12.64 -4.81
N LEU A 227 12.92 -12.68 -3.66
CA LEU A 227 13.27 -11.88 -2.47
C LEU A 227 14.58 -12.33 -1.81
N CYS A 228 14.97 -13.60 -1.97
CA CYS A 228 16.17 -14.12 -1.34
C CYS A 228 17.45 -13.34 -1.71
N ARG A 229 17.50 -12.81 -2.93
CA ARG A 229 18.67 -12.10 -3.46
C ARG A 229 18.88 -10.73 -2.83
N GLU A 230 17.80 -10.12 -2.33
CA GLU A 230 17.81 -8.79 -1.74
C GLU A 230 17.77 -8.83 -0.21
N ALA A 231 17.56 -10.00 0.37
CA ALA A 231 17.43 -10.19 1.81
C ALA A 231 18.67 -9.71 2.58
N VAL A 232 18.44 -9.23 3.81
CA VAL A 232 19.51 -8.85 4.73
C VAL A 232 19.77 -9.99 5.71
N LEU A 233 20.99 -10.54 5.73
CA LEU A 233 21.33 -11.77 6.42
C LEU A 233 22.44 -11.56 7.45
N ASN A 234 22.24 -12.10 8.65
CA ASN A 234 23.27 -12.18 9.68
C ASN A 234 24.12 -13.50 9.56
N LYS A 235 25.15 -13.63 10.40
CA LYS A 235 26.05 -14.80 10.39
C LYS A 235 25.33 -16.13 10.68
N LYS A 236 24.28 -16.11 11.53
CA LYS A 236 23.51 -17.31 11.88
C LYS A 236 22.62 -17.73 10.72
N ASP A 237 22.03 -16.77 10.02
CA ASP A 237 21.22 -16.99 8.82
C ASP A 237 22.06 -17.69 7.74
N ARG A 238 23.26 -17.18 7.46
CA ARG A 238 24.17 -17.78 6.46
C ARG A 238 24.60 -19.20 6.81
N LYS A 239 24.78 -19.48 8.11
CA LYS A 239 25.04 -20.86 8.57
C LYS A 239 23.83 -21.75 8.28
N PHE A 240 22.64 -21.33 8.67
CA PHE A 240 21.39 -22.06 8.44
C PHE A 240 21.13 -22.30 6.94
N ILE A 241 21.30 -21.28 6.10
CA ILE A 241 21.16 -21.38 4.63
C ILE A 241 22.09 -22.46 4.06
N ARG A 242 23.35 -22.50 4.50
CA ARG A 242 24.33 -23.50 4.08
C ARG A 242 23.93 -24.93 4.52
N GLU A 243 23.53 -25.08 5.77
CA GLU A 243 23.11 -26.37 6.34
C GLU A 243 21.86 -26.94 5.66
N ASN A 244 21.06 -26.09 5.01
CA ASN A 244 19.84 -26.48 4.29
C ASN A 244 19.98 -26.44 2.75
N GLY A 245 21.17 -26.20 2.21
CA GLY A 245 21.43 -26.23 0.77
C GLY A 245 20.74 -25.09 -0.02
N LEU A 246 20.54 -23.91 0.60
CA LEU A 246 19.81 -22.79 0.02
C LEU A 246 20.73 -21.69 -0.54
N GLU A 247 22.06 -21.89 -0.58
CA GLU A 247 23.04 -20.85 -0.92
C GLU A 247 22.81 -20.22 -2.30
N GLU A 248 22.41 -21.02 -3.28
CA GLU A 248 22.15 -20.52 -4.64
C GLU A 248 21.01 -19.52 -4.68
N LEU A 249 19.95 -19.75 -3.89
CA LEU A 249 18.80 -18.84 -3.83
C LEU A 249 19.16 -17.51 -3.16
N TYR A 250 20.00 -17.55 -2.13
CA TYR A 250 20.46 -16.38 -1.39
C TYR A 250 21.77 -15.77 -1.93
N ARG A 251 22.19 -16.17 -3.14
CA ARG A 251 23.35 -15.55 -3.81
C ARG A 251 23.02 -14.09 -4.15
N GLY A 252 23.69 -13.15 -3.54
CA GLY A 252 23.44 -11.71 -3.69
C GLY A 252 22.83 -11.04 -2.45
N ALA A 253 22.33 -11.82 -1.48
CA ALA A 253 21.81 -11.30 -0.23
C ALA A 253 22.86 -10.44 0.52
N ARG A 254 22.40 -9.33 1.07
CA ARG A 254 23.23 -8.34 1.78
C ARG A 254 23.65 -8.83 3.17
N ASN A 255 24.75 -8.30 3.71
CA ASN A 255 25.14 -8.57 5.09
C ASN A 255 24.47 -7.57 6.03
N LEU A 256 23.99 -8.06 7.16
CA LEU A 256 23.71 -7.25 8.33
C LEU A 256 25.06 -7.04 9.04
N ASP A 257 25.58 -5.85 8.99
CA ASP A 257 26.84 -5.44 9.66
C ASP A 257 26.70 -5.40 11.17
#